data_099de84221f29542ec3d061132a6c6b7
#
_entry.id   099de84221f29542ec3d061132a6c6b7
#
_cell.length_a   1.000
_cell.length_b   1.000
_cell.length_c   1.000
_cell.angle_alpha   90.00
_cell.angle_beta   90.00
_cell.angle_gamma   90.00
#
_symmetry.space_group_name_H-M   'P 1'
#
loop_
_entity.id
_entity.type
_entity.pdbx_description
1 polymer ?
#
loop_
_entity_poly.entity_id
_entity_poly.type
_entity_poly.pdbx_seq_one_letter_code
_entity_poly.pdbx_strand_id
1 'polypeptide(L)'
;PSKTGKAVTLCSVVGGYLGAFNGFATYPVTIPGLVRQGIDGFRAAVGYLVYFSWSIAFVSLFIAATIASSVTKLPIEGIVQTMGLLTLPMIIVSVVGFFKILDFDLKNSDNRNIACLTIAANMSAVILFTQIFPRLYILTLIAAATLSFLFLWLYSKKGATYSNTSNDKEIISKKLAFKAFLPLIVGSIIVIIFSYPLKAIMAKTA
;
A
#
# COMPACT_ATOMS: atom_id res chain seq x y z
N PRO A 1 1.87 -18.95 -3.01
CA PRO A 1 2.12 -17.76 -3.82
C PRO A 1 3.55 -17.75 -4.35
N SER A 2 3.76 -17.30 -5.59
CA SER A 2 5.07 -17.12 -6.18
C SER A 2 5.94 -16.18 -5.32
N LYS A 3 7.28 -16.22 -5.50
CA LYS A 3 8.19 -15.27 -4.83
C LYS A 3 7.75 -13.82 -5.09
N THR A 4 7.37 -13.50 -6.32
CA THR A 4 6.81 -12.21 -6.74
C THR A 4 5.54 -11.87 -5.96
N GLY A 5 4.59 -12.80 -5.87
CA GLY A 5 3.34 -12.57 -5.13
C GLY A 5 3.57 -12.31 -3.65
N LYS A 6 4.50 -13.03 -3.01
CA LYS A 6 4.88 -12.77 -1.61
C LYS A 6 5.51 -11.39 -1.42
N ALA A 7 6.43 -10.98 -2.32
CA ALA A 7 7.09 -9.69 -2.26
C ALA A 7 6.09 -8.54 -2.45
N VAL A 8 5.21 -8.64 -3.45
CA VAL A 8 4.18 -7.62 -3.72
C VAL A 8 3.18 -7.55 -2.56
N THR A 9 2.73 -8.68 -2.02
CA THR A 9 1.83 -8.69 -0.86
C THR A 9 2.47 -7.99 0.35
N LEU A 10 3.74 -8.26 0.63
CA LEU A 10 4.46 -7.61 1.72
C LEU A 10 4.53 -6.09 1.51
N CYS A 11 4.88 -5.64 0.31
CA CYS A 11 5.00 -4.21 0.01
C CYS A 11 3.64 -3.50 -0.02
N SER A 12 2.63 -4.11 -0.67
CA SER A 12 1.32 -3.48 -0.85
C SER A 12 0.49 -3.50 0.43
N VAL A 13 0.43 -4.67 1.08
CA VAL A 13 -0.47 -4.86 2.23
C VAL A 13 0.19 -4.33 3.51
N VAL A 14 1.34 -4.89 3.88
CA VAL A 14 2.01 -4.48 5.12
C VAL A 14 2.52 -3.04 5.00
N GLY A 15 3.21 -2.72 3.89
CA GLY A 15 3.69 -1.38 3.61
C GLY A 15 2.56 -0.36 3.52
N GLY A 16 1.45 -0.68 2.87
CA GLY A 16 0.29 0.21 2.75
C GLY A 16 -0.40 0.50 4.07
N TYR A 17 -0.69 -0.52 4.89
CA TYR A 17 -1.28 -0.31 6.21
C TYR A 17 -0.36 0.47 7.14
N LEU A 18 0.92 0.08 7.27
CA LEU A 18 1.88 0.81 8.10
C LEU A 18 2.09 2.24 7.60
N GLY A 19 2.16 2.43 6.27
CA GLY A 19 2.34 3.71 5.63
C GLY A 19 1.17 4.68 5.86
N ALA A 20 -0.05 4.17 5.97
CA ALA A 20 -1.20 4.99 6.28
C ALA A 20 -1.07 5.70 7.63
N PHE A 21 -0.45 5.06 8.63
CA PHE A 21 -0.26 5.62 9.98
C PHE A 21 1.08 6.35 10.12
N ASN A 22 2.16 5.72 9.65
CA ASN A 22 3.50 6.28 9.72
C ASN A 22 4.34 5.76 8.55
N GLY A 23 4.59 6.64 7.57
CA GLY A 23 5.32 6.28 6.36
C GLY A 23 6.70 5.67 6.65
N PHE A 24 7.40 6.15 7.67
CA PHE A 24 8.74 5.66 8.01
C PHE A 24 8.73 4.29 8.69
N ALA A 25 7.66 3.92 9.39
CA ALA A 25 7.56 2.61 10.06
C ALA A 25 7.50 1.43 9.07
N THR A 26 7.29 1.70 7.79
CA THR A 26 7.19 0.66 6.76
C THR A 26 8.55 0.03 6.42
N TYR A 27 9.61 0.84 6.40
CA TYR A 27 10.96 0.41 5.96
C TYR A 27 11.56 -0.69 6.84
N PRO A 28 11.62 -0.56 8.18
CA PRO A 28 12.23 -1.58 9.04
C PRO A 28 11.46 -2.90 9.06
N VAL A 29 10.22 -2.94 8.57
CA VAL A 29 9.44 -4.17 8.49
C VAL A 29 9.52 -4.78 7.09
N THR A 30 9.33 -3.97 6.05
CA THR A 30 9.19 -4.45 4.68
C THR A 30 10.53 -4.87 4.07
N ILE A 31 11.60 -4.07 4.26
CA ILE A 31 12.91 -4.38 3.68
C ILE A 31 13.48 -5.71 4.22
N PRO A 32 13.57 -5.94 5.55
CA PRO A 32 14.01 -7.24 6.07
C PRO A 32 13.10 -8.40 5.63
N GLY A 33 11.81 -8.15 5.49
CA GLY A 33 10.85 -9.14 4.97
C GLY A 33 11.14 -9.55 3.52
N LEU A 34 11.56 -8.62 2.66
CA LEU A 34 12.01 -8.91 1.29
C LEU A 34 13.35 -9.68 1.29
N VAL A 35 14.30 -9.29 2.14
CA VAL A 35 15.59 -9.98 2.27
C VAL A 35 15.40 -11.43 2.72
N ARG A 36 14.50 -11.70 3.67
CA ARG A 36 14.14 -13.07 4.10
C ARG A 36 13.53 -13.91 2.98
N GLN A 37 12.98 -13.30 1.94
CA GLN A 37 12.51 -13.99 0.75
C GLN A 37 13.63 -14.26 -0.28
N GLY A 38 14.90 -14.02 0.10
CA GLY A 38 16.07 -14.22 -0.76
C GLY A 38 16.22 -13.15 -1.83
N ILE A 39 15.78 -11.91 -1.55
CA ILE A 39 16.06 -10.73 -2.36
C ILE A 39 17.30 -10.05 -1.78
N ASP A 40 18.22 -9.65 -2.65
CA ASP A 40 19.41 -8.90 -2.23
C ASP A 40 19.05 -7.65 -1.44
N GLY A 41 19.81 -7.34 -0.38
CA GLY A 41 19.47 -6.26 0.56
C GLY A 41 19.41 -4.88 -0.10
N PHE A 42 20.32 -4.59 -1.02
CA PHE A 42 20.32 -3.32 -1.74
C PHE A 42 19.12 -3.22 -2.68
N ARG A 43 18.84 -4.29 -3.45
CA ARG A 43 17.66 -4.36 -4.34
C ARG A 43 16.36 -4.29 -3.54
N ALA A 44 16.28 -4.94 -2.38
CA ALA A 44 15.13 -4.87 -1.50
C ALA A 44 14.86 -3.43 -1.04
N ALA A 45 15.90 -2.72 -0.62
CA ALA A 45 15.79 -1.34 -0.17
C ALA A 45 15.39 -0.40 -1.31
N VAL A 46 16.12 -0.42 -2.42
CA VAL A 46 15.85 0.46 -3.57
C VAL A 46 14.50 0.12 -4.20
N GLY A 47 14.20 -1.16 -4.37
CA GLY A 47 12.93 -1.61 -4.93
C GLY A 47 11.75 -1.16 -4.08
N TYR A 48 11.83 -1.29 -2.76
CA TYR A 48 10.77 -0.84 -1.87
C TYR A 48 10.62 0.70 -1.88
N LEU A 49 11.72 1.45 -1.89
CA LEU A 49 11.68 2.92 -2.01
C LEU A 49 10.95 3.36 -3.29
N VAL A 50 11.27 2.72 -4.43
CA VAL A 50 10.61 2.99 -5.71
C VAL A 50 9.14 2.59 -5.65
N TYR A 51 8.83 1.40 -5.10
CA TYR A 51 7.44 0.96 -4.94
C TYR A 51 6.62 1.93 -4.10
N PHE A 52 7.18 2.39 -3.00
CA PHE A 52 6.48 3.23 -2.03
C PHE A 52 6.38 4.70 -2.46
N SER A 53 7.16 5.14 -3.45
CA SER A 53 7.27 6.56 -3.86
C SER A 53 5.92 7.20 -4.23
N TRP A 54 5.01 6.46 -4.88
CA TRP A 54 3.69 6.98 -5.24
C TRP A 54 2.82 7.29 -4.02
N SER A 55 3.02 6.56 -2.92
CA SER A 55 2.20 6.65 -1.72
C SER A 55 2.62 7.78 -0.77
N ILE A 56 3.79 8.38 -0.98
CA ILE A 56 4.35 9.43 -0.10
C ILE A 56 3.37 10.60 0.09
N ALA A 57 2.60 10.93 -0.93
CA ALA A 57 1.58 11.97 -0.86
C ALA A 57 0.44 11.63 0.12
N PHE A 58 0.24 10.34 0.41
CA PHE A 58 -0.90 9.82 1.18
C PHE A 58 -0.53 9.25 2.54
N VAL A 59 0.77 9.24 2.90
CA VAL A 59 1.23 8.72 4.20
C VAL A 59 0.88 9.64 5.37
N SER A 60 0.98 9.11 6.57
CA SER A 60 0.82 9.83 7.81
C SER A 60 -0.49 10.65 7.83
N LEU A 61 -1.58 10.01 7.40
CA LEU A 61 -2.92 10.59 7.40
C LEU A 61 -3.02 11.90 6.58
N PHE A 62 -2.28 11.99 5.48
CA PHE A 62 -2.30 13.15 4.59
C PHE A 62 -1.83 14.46 5.23
N ILE A 63 -0.88 14.39 6.13
CA ILE A 63 -0.30 15.60 6.76
C ILE A 63 0.16 16.60 5.69
N ALA A 64 0.78 16.14 4.61
CA ALA A 64 1.24 17.01 3.52
C ALA A 64 0.10 17.82 2.89
N ALA A 65 -1.04 17.19 2.60
CA ALA A 65 -2.21 17.90 2.04
C ALA A 65 -2.83 18.87 3.05
N THR A 66 -2.86 18.50 4.33
CA THR A 66 -3.37 19.35 5.41
C THR A 66 -2.50 20.59 5.57
N ILE A 67 -1.16 20.45 5.56
CA ILE A 67 -0.23 21.58 5.61
C ILE A 67 -0.40 22.44 4.35
N ALA A 68 -0.45 21.85 3.17
CA ALA A 68 -0.65 22.58 1.92
C ALA A 68 -1.94 23.41 1.96
N SER A 69 -3.05 22.83 2.42
CA SER A 69 -4.32 23.54 2.59
C SER A 69 -4.22 24.70 3.58
N SER A 70 -3.54 24.51 4.71
CA SER A 70 -3.39 25.56 5.72
C SER A 70 -2.55 26.75 5.23
N VAL A 71 -1.51 26.47 4.44
CA VAL A 71 -0.60 27.50 3.89
C VAL A 71 -1.23 28.23 2.70
N THR A 72 -1.83 27.49 1.77
CA THR A 72 -2.39 28.06 0.54
C THR A 72 -3.80 28.64 0.70
N LYS A 73 -4.47 28.30 1.81
CA LYS A 73 -5.89 28.61 2.07
C LYS A 73 -6.86 28.01 1.04
N LEU A 74 -6.38 27.03 0.25
CA LEU A 74 -7.23 26.30 -0.69
C LEU A 74 -7.99 25.17 0.02
N PRO A 75 -9.20 24.81 -0.46
CA PRO A 75 -9.95 23.68 0.05
C PRO A 75 -9.14 22.38 -0.06
N ILE A 76 -9.08 21.61 1.03
CA ILE A 76 -8.29 20.37 1.08
C ILE A 76 -8.74 19.36 0.04
N GLU A 77 -10.04 19.32 -0.27
CA GLU A 77 -10.61 18.43 -1.29
C GLU A 77 -9.98 18.68 -2.67
N GLY A 78 -9.83 19.94 -3.07
CA GLY A 78 -9.20 20.31 -4.35
C GLY A 78 -7.72 19.92 -4.42
N ILE A 79 -6.99 20.10 -3.31
CA ILE A 79 -5.59 19.66 -3.20
C ILE A 79 -5.49 18.14 -3.35
N VAL A 80 -6.32 17.40 -2.62
CA VAL A 80 -6.35 15.93 -2.65
C VAL A 80 -6.72 15.40 -4.03
N GLN A 81 -7.68 16.01 -4.72
CA GLN A 81 -8.05 15.64 -6.08
C GLN A 81 -6.87 15.82 -7.04
N THR A 82 -6.20 16.95 -6.98
CA THR A 82 -5.01 17.23 -7.81
C THR A 82 -3.87 16.24 -7.52
N MET A 83 -3.56 16.01 -6.24
CA MET A 83 -2.55 15.04 -5.83
C MET A 83 -2.91 13.62 -6.32
N GLY A 84 -4.17 13.23 -6.24
CA GLY A 84 -4.66 11.95 -6.73
C GLY A 84 -4.40 11.77 -8.23
N LEU A 85 -4.78 12.75 -9.05
CA LEU A 85 -4.53 12.70 -10.51
C LEU A 85 -3.05 12.58 -10.87
N LEU A 86 -2.20 13.37 -10.20
CA LEU A 86 -0.75 13.33 -10.42
C LEU A 86 -0.13 11.99 -9.98
N THR A 87 -0.74 11.30 -9.05
CA THR A 87 -0.24 10.02 -8.53
C THR A 87 -0.54 8.86 -9.48
N LEU A 88 -1.58 8.92 -10.31
CA LEU A 88 -1.95 7.81 -11.20
C LEU A 88 -0.79 7.34 -12.10
N PRO A 89 -0.09 8.20 -12.87
CA PRO A 89 1.05 7.76 -13.66
C PRO A 89 2.22 7.27 -12.78
N MET A 90 2.41 7.85 -11.59
CA MET A 90 3.46 7.42 -10.67
C MET A 90 3.25 5.99 -10.16
N ILE A 91 2.01 5.54 -9.95
CA ILE A 91 1.70 4.16 -9.57
C ILE A 91 2.24 3.19 -10.62
N ILE A 92 2.01 3.47 -11.91
CA ILE A 92 2.48 2.60 -12.99
C ILE A 92 4.02 2.52 -12.98
N VAL A 93 4.68 3.69 -12.95
CA VAL A 93 6.15 3.76 -12.96
C VAL A 93 6.74 3.06 -11.73
N SER A 94 6.17 3.27 -10.56
CA SER A 94 6.65 2.69 -9.29
C SER A 94 6.51 1.17 -9.29
N VAL A 95 5.38 0.62 -9.73
CA VAL A 95 5.19 -0.84 -9.77
C VAL A 95 6.09 -1.48 -10.82
N VAL A 96 6.15 -0.92 -12.04
CA VAL A 96 7.04 -1.44 -13.09
C VAL A 96 8.51 -1.34 -12.66
N GLY A 97 8.92 -0.23 -12.06
CA GLY A 97 10.26 -0.02 -11.53
C GLY A 97 10.61 -1.05 -10.44
N PHE A 98 9.70 -1.31 -9.51
CA PHE A 98 9.86 -2.33 -8.48
C PHE A 98 10.13 -3.72 -9.08
N PHE A 99 9.33 -4.14 -10.07
CA PHE A 99 9.52 -5.43 -10.73
C PHE A 99 10.87 -5.53 -11.41
N LYS A 100 11.32 -4.47 -12.10
CA LYS A 100 12.63 -4.43 -12.76
C LYS A 100 13.79 -4.47 -11.77
N ILE A 101 13.71 -3.72 -10.67
CA ILE A 101 14.79 -3.67 -9.65
C ILE A 101 14.95 -5.01 -8.95
N LEU A 102 13.84 -5.72 -8.71
CA LEU A 102 13.87 -7.03 -8.06
C LEU A 102 14.10 -8.19 -9.04
N ASP A 103 14.41 -7.91 -10.31
CA ASP A 103 14.57 -8.91 -11.39
C ASP A 103 13.35 -9.84 -11.56
N PHE A 104 12.15 -9.32 -11.34
CA PHE A 104 10.94 -10.05 -11.67
C PHE A 104 10.61 -9.86 -13.15
N ASP A 105 10.80 -10.93 -13.95
CA ASP A 105 10.59 -10.87 -15.38
C ASP A 105 9.12 -10.61 -15.73
N LEU A 106 8.84 -9.44 -16.31
CA LEU A 106 7.50 -9.03 -16.75
C LEU A 106 7.05 -9.76 -18.04
N LYS A 107 7.94 -10.49 -18.73
CA LYS A 107 7.55 -11.38 -19.84
C LYS A 107 6.80 -12.62 -19.31
N ASN A 108 7.10 -13.03 -18.07
CA ASN A 108 6.33 -14.06 -17.40
C ASN A 108 4.89 -13.59 -17.16
N SER A 109 3.94 -14.39 -17.63
CA SER A 109 2.49 -14.10 -17.54
C SER A 109 2.04 -13.86 -16.09
N ASP A 110 2.52 -14.67 -15.13
CA ASP A 110 2.15 -14.54 -13.73
C ASP A 110 2.64 -13.22 -13.13
N ASN A 111 3.90 -12.87 -13.37
CA ASN A 111 4.48 -11.62 -12.88
C ASN A 111 3.76 -10.40 -13.47
N ARG A 112 3.47 -10.44 -14.78
CA ARG A 112 2.72 -9.39 -15.47
C ARG A 112 1.31 -9.25 -14.89
N ASN A 113 0.60 -10.34 -14.66
CA ASN A 113 -0.74 -10.32 -14.08
C ASN A 113 -0.72 -9.75 -12.64
N ILE A 114 0.26 -10.14 -11.82
CA ILE A 114 0.44 -9.58 -10.48
C ILE A 114 0.72 -8.08 -10.54
N ALA A 115 1.58 -7.62 -11.46
CA ALA A 115 1.86 -6.20 -11.66
C ALA A 115 0.59 -5.44 -12.06
N CYS A 116 -0.15 -5.93 -13.07
CA CYS A 116 -1.40 -5.32 -13.53
C CYS A 116 -2.46 -5.24 -12.43
N LEU A 117 -2.64 -6.31 -11.65
CA LEU A 117 -3.58 -6.34 -10.54
C LEU A 117 -3.19 -5.34 -9.44
N THR A 118 -1.90 -5.23 -9.15
CA THR A 118 -1.39 -4.27 -8.16
C THR A 118 -1.61 -2.83 -8.63
N ILE A 119 -1.31 -2.53 -9.89
CA ILE A 119 -1.58 -1.22 -10.49
C ILE A 119 -3.07 -0.91 -10.42
N ALA A 120 -3.93 -1.84 -10.86
CA ALA A 120 -5.37 -1.66 -10.86
C ALA A 120 -5.92 -1.41 -9.44
N ALA A 121 -5.47 -2.18 -8.44
CA ALA A 121 -5.88 -2.00 -7.05
C ALA A 121 -5.52 -0.61 -6.50
N ASN A 122 -4.26 -0.20 -6.71
CA ASN A 122 -3.79 1.09 -6.22
C ASN A 122 -4.48 2.27 -6.94
N MET A 123 -4.60 2.20 -8.27
CA MET A 123 -5.30 3.25 -9.04
C MET A 123 -6.78 3.34 -8.65
N SER A 124 -7.46 2.20 -8.48
CA SER A 124 -8.85 2.16 -8.05
C SER A 124 -9.04 2.83 -6.69
N ALA A 125 -8.16 2.55 -5.73
CA ALA A 125 -8.20 3.18 -4.40
C ALA A 125 -7.99 4.70 -4.50
N VAL A 126 -6.99 5.13 -5.26
CA VAL A 126 -6.71 6.56 -5.45
C VAL A 126 -7.90 7.25 -6.11
N ILE A 127 -8.43 6.74 -7.23
CA ILE A 127 -9.59 7.32 -7.90
C ILE A 127 -10.79 7.38 -6.96
N LEU A 128 -11.10 6.28 -6.27
CA LEU A 128 -12.26 6.19 -5.39
C LEU A 128 -12.21 7.24 -4.28
N PHE A 129 -11.07 7.38 -3.59
CA PHE A 129 -10.96 8.20 -2.40
C PHE A 129 -10.39 9.61 -2.64
N THR A 130 -9.90 9.91 -3.84
CA THR A 130 -9.47 11.28 -4.15
C THR A 130 -10.41 11.96 -5.15
N GLN A 131 -11.07 11.23 -6.05
CA GLN A 131 -11.94 11.83 -7.07
C GLN A 131 -13.43 11.68 -6.73
N ILE A 132 -13.85 10.46 -6.32
CA ILE A 132 -15.28 10.19 -6.09
C ILE A 132 -15.69 10.57 -4.66
N PHE A 133 -14.90 10.20 -3.67
CA PHE A 133 -15.17 10.48 -2.26
C PHE A 133 -14.04 11.29 -1.61
N PRO A 134 -13.72 12.51 -2.09
CA PRO A 134 -12.55 13.28 -1.62
C PRO A 134 -12.59 13.62 -0.13
N ARG A 135 -13.74 13.56 0.51
CA ARG A 135 -13.86 13.73 1.97
C ARG A 135 -13.28 12.56 2.77
N LEU A 136 -13.17 11.38 2.15
CA LEU A 136 -12.66 10.16 2.78
C LEU A 136 -11.20 9.86 2.36
N TYR A 137 -10.48 10.85 1.86
CA TYR A 137 -9.13 10.73 1.33
C TYR A 137 -8.13 10.03 2.27
N ILE A 138 -8.33 10.14 3.58
CA ILE A 138 -7.51 9.48 4.61
C ILE A 138 -7.48 7.95 4.44
N LEU A 139 -8.55 7.39 3.86
CA LEU A 139 -8.67 5.95 3.65
C LEU A 139 -7.94 5.44 2.40
N THR A 140 -7.35 6.31 1.58
CA THR A 140 -6.74 5.93 0.29
C THR A 140 -5.72 4.81 0.41
N LEU A 141 -4.75 4.91 1.33
CA LEU A 141 -3.72 3.86 1.49
C LEU A 141 -4.27 2.58 2.11
N ILE A 142 -5.20 2.70 3.06
CA ILE A 142 -5.87 1.54 3.67
C ILE A 142 -6.66 0.79 2.61
N ALA A 143 -7.37 1.52 1.76
CA ALA A 143 -8.12 0.95 0.65
C ALA A 143 -7.20 0.31 -0.40
N ALA A 144 -6.09 0.97 -0.76
CA ALA A 144 -5.10 0.42 -1.67
C ALA A 144 -4.51 -0.89 -1.16
N ALA A 145 -4.16 -0.96 0.12
CA ALA A 145 -3.67 -2.17 0.78
C ALA A 145 -4.73 -3.29 0.77
N THR A 146 -5.97 -2.94 1.11
CA THR A 146 -7.09 -3.89 1.16
C THR A 146 -7.44 -4.43 -0.23
N LEU A 147 -7.55 -3.56 -1.24
CA LEU A 147 -7.82 -3.96 -2.62
C LEU A 147 -6.68 -4.80 -3.20
N SER A 148 -5.42 -4.42 -2.93
CA SER A 148 -4.26 -5.21 -3.34
C SER A 148 -4.29 -6.61 -2.74
N PHE A 149 -4.59 -6.72 -1.45
CA PHE A 149 -4.76 -8.02 -0.80
C PHE A 149 -5.87 -8.84 -1.44
N LEU A 150 -7.04 -8.23 -1.63
CA LEU A 150 -8.21 -8.90 -2.21
C LEU A 150 -7.93 -9.40 -3.63
N PHE A 151 -7.34 -8.57 -4.49
CA PHE A 151 -7.04 -8.92 -5.88
C PHE A 151 -6.00 -10.03 -5.97
N LEU A 152 -4.92 -9.95 -5.19
CA LEU A 152 -3.89 -10.98 -5.15
C LEU A 152 -4.43 -12.30 -4.56
N TRP A 153 -5.29 -12.23 -3.55
CA TRP A 153 -5.91 -13.41 -2.96
C TRP A 153 -6.88 -14.10 -3.93
N LEU A 154 -7.73 -13.33 -4.63
CA LEU A 154 -8.62 -13.86 -5.66
C LEU A 154 -7.84 -14.47 -6.82
N TYR A 155 -6.74 -13.84 -7.23
CA TYR A 155 -5.86 -14.36 -8.26
C TYR A 155 -5.23 -15.69 -7.84
N SER A 156 -4.75 -15.78 -6.59
CA SER A 156 -4.17 -17.02 -6.07
C SER A 156 -5.16 -18.18 -6.00
N LYS A 157 -6.46 -17.89 -5.79
CA LYS A 157 -7.52 -18.91 -5.80
C LYS A 157 -7.85 -19.45 -7.19
N LYS A 158 -7.69 -18.62 -8.25
CA LYS A 158 -8.04 -19.00 -9.63
C LYS A 158 -7.01 -19.91 -10.32
N GLY A 159 -6.04 -20.46 -9.59
CA GLY A 159 -5.18 -21.50 -10.13
C GLY A 159 -3.85 -21.04 -10.72
N ALA A 160 -3.30 -19.93 -10.23
CA ALA A 160 -1.88 -19.70 -10.39
C ALA A 160 -1.15 -20.88 -9.73
N THR A 161 -0.57 -21.73 -10.55
CA THR A 161 0.04 -23.00 -10.18
C THR A 161 0.99 -22.80 -9.02
N TYR A 162 0.67 -23.39 -7.88
CA TYR A 162 1.60 -23.54 -6.78
C TYR A 162 2.77 -24.37 -7.30
N SER A 163 3.84 -23.74 -7.74
CA SER A 163 5.09 -24.44 -7.88
C SER A 163 5.54 -24.80 -6.47
N ASN A 164 5.36 -26.06 -6.12
CA ASN A 164 5.84 -26.68 -4.89
C ASN A 164 7.37 -26.69 -4.87
N THR A 165 7.99 -25.56 -4.65
CA THR A 165 9.42 -25.42 -4.46
C THR A 165 9.68 -24.65 -3.19
N SER A 166 9.43 -25.30 -2.09
CA SER A 166 10.21 -25.19 -0.83
C SER A 166 9.53 -26.00 0.26
N ASN A 167 10.30 -26.90 0.85
CA ASN A 167 9.96 -27.73 2.02
C ASN A 167 9.81 -26.95 3.34
N ASP A 168 9.51 -25.68 3.31
CA ASP A 168 9.24 -24.88 4.50
C ASP A 168 7.73 -24.81 4.74
N LYS A 169 7.22 -25.93 5.28
CA LYS A 169 5.93 -25.94 5.97
C LYS A 169 6.06 -25.24 7.33
N GLU A 170 6.42 -23.98 7.40
CA GLU A 170 5.94 -23.17 8.50
C GLU A 170 4.46 -22.89 8.25
N ILE A 171 3.64 -23.80 8.75
CA ILE A 171 2.20 -23.61 8.85
C ILE A 171 2.01 -22.49 9.90
N ILE A 172 2.07 -21.25 9.44
CA ILE A 172 1.66 -20.12 10.27
C ILE A 172 0.19 -20.40 10.64
N SER A 173 -0.02 -20.79 11.90
CA SER A 173 -1.36 -21.03 12.42
C SER A 173 -2.23 -19.82 12.10
N LYS A 174 -3.45 -20.04 11.56
CA LYS A 174 -4.43 -18.96 11.28
C LYS A 174 -4.58 -18.01 12.48
N LYS A 175 -4.45 -18.55 13.70
CA LYS A 175 -4.48 -17.79 14.95
C LYS A 175 -3.28 -16.86 15.12
N LEU A 176 -2.08 -17.28 14.67
CA LEU A 176 -0.87 -16.44 14.72
C LEU A 176 -0.93 -15.34 13.67
N ALA A 177 -1.40 -15.65 12.46
CA ALA A 177 -1.64 -14.65 11.43
C ALA A 177 -2.64 -13.59 11.89
N PHE A 178 -3.78 -14.00 12.46
CA PHE A 178 -4.78 -13.08 12.99
C PHE A 178 -4.21 -12.19 14.11
N LYS A 179 -3.43 -12.75 15.05
CA LYS A 179 -2.77 -11.96 16.10
C LYS A 179 -1.77 -10.94 15.54
N ALA A 180 -1.06 -11.27 14.45
CA ALA A 180 -0.13 -10.37 13.80
C ALA A 180 -0.85 -9.19 13.11
N PHE A 181 -2.05 -9.42 12.55
CA PHE A 181 -2.84 -8.37 11.90
C PHE A 181 -3.73 -7.58 12.88
N LEU A 182 -3.98 -8.11 14.08
CA LEU A 182 -4.85 -7.47 15.07
C LEU A 182 -4.46 -6.01 15.39
N PRO A 183 -3.17 -5.68 15.67
CA PRO A 183 -2.78 -4.30 15.93
C PRO A 183 -3.06 -3.36 14.75
N LEU A 184 -2.91 -3.84 13.52
CA LEU A 184 -3.20 -3.04 12.31
C LEU A 184 -4.69 -2.77 12.16
N ILE A 185 -5.53 -3.78 12.42
CA ILE A 185 -6.99 -3.64 12.38
C ILE A 185 -7.45 -2.67 13.47
N VAL A 186 -6.99 -2.85 14.70
CA VAL A 186 -7.33 -1.97 15.84
C VAL A 186 -6.84 -0.55 15.58
N GLY A 187 -5.61 -0.37 15.10
CA GLY A 187 -5.07 0.94 14.73
C GLY A 187 -5.92 1.62 13.66
N SER A 188 -6.34 0.89 12.62
CA SER A 188 -7.22 1.43 11.57
C SER A 188 -8.56 1.90 12.11
N ILE A 189 -9.18 1.12 12.99
CA ILE A 189 -10.45 1.47 13.64
C ILE A 189 -10.30 2.72 14.51
N ILE A 190 -9.24 2.78 15.32
CA ILE A 190 -8.93 3.94 16.17
C ILE A 190 -8.80 5.20 15.32
N VAL A 191 -8.03 5.13 14.22
CA VAL A 191 -7.84 6.28 13.33
C VAL A 191 -9.16 6.75 12.72
N ILE A 192 -10.00 5.81 12.25
CA ILE A 192 -11.31 6.16 11.68
C ILE A 192 -12.18 6.86 12.74
N ILE A 193 -12.24 6.32 13.96
CA ILE A 193 -13.05 6.85 15.05
C ILE A 193 -12.57 8.25 15.47
N PHE A 194 -11.26 8.46 15.60
CA PHE A 194 -10.70 9.72 16.08
C PHE A 194 -10.50 10.78 15.01
N SER A 195 -10.39 10.43 13.72
CA SER A 195 -10.19 11.40 12.64
C SER A 195 -11.38 12.34 12.45
N TYR A 196 -12.60 11.88 12.67
CA TYR A 196 -13.81 12.69 12.50
C TYR A 196 -14.03 13.71 13.64
N PRO A 197 -14.02 13.33 14.93
CA PRO A 197 -14.20 14.29 16.01
C PRO A 197 -13.04 15.28 16.13
N LEU A 198 -11.80 14.90 15.86
CA LEU A 198 -10.66 15.82 15.85
C LEU A 198 -10.82 16.93 14.79
N LYS A 199 -11.29 16.59 13.58
CA LYS A 199 -11.59 17.61 12.56
C LYS A 199 -12.69 18.55 13.00
N ALA A 200 -13.74 18.05 13.66
CA ALA A 200 -14.84 18.89 14.16
C ALA A 200 -14.39 19.82 15.30
N ILE A 201 -13.47 19.38 16.15
CA ILE A 201 -12.91 20.19 17.24
C ILE A 201 -11.97 21.25 16.66
N MET A 202 -11.06 20.89 15.75
CA MET A 202 -10.14 21.83 15.11
C MET A 202 -10.85 22.89 14.26
N ALA A 203 -11.97 22.54 13.62
CA ALA A 203 -12.77 23.51 12.86
C ALA A 203 -13.53 24.52 13.75
N LYS A 204 -13.69 24.22 15.07
CA LYS A 204 -14.31 25.15 16.02
C LYS A 204 -13.30 26.05 16.73
N THR A 205 -12.00 25.72 16.66
CA THR A 205 -10.91 26.44 17.33
C THR A 205 -10.08 27.30 16.37
N ALA A 206 -10.35 27.25 15.08
CA ALA A 206 -9.77 28.08 14.02
C ALA A 206 -10.77 29.16 13.57
#